data_ce0528e8f4bc5b617746a402dbbf9aac
#
_entry.id   ce0528e8f4bc5b617746a402dbbf9aac
#
_cell.length_a   1.000
_cell.length_b   1.000
_cell.length_c   1.000
_cell.angle_alpha   90.00
_cell.angle_beta   90.00
_cell.angle_gamma   90.00
#
_symmetry.space_group_name_H-M   'P 1'
#
loop_
_entity.id
_entity.type
_entity.pdbx_description
1 polymer ?
#
loop_
_entity_poly.entity_id
_entity_poly.type
_entity_poly.pdbx_seq_one_letter_code
_entity_poly.pdbx_strand_id
1 'polypeptide(L)'
;MTSIKESFKKAHVALVVCAAVSAPFLFAQGQVPDWCRALPRPEYKSLHRVPISDSWFEIFEVAPAVFAIYEPHQAEETIGYLIVGAKRAVLFDTGMGISDIRQVTAELTRLPIVVLNSHTHNDHVGGNWQFDTIYAMDTDFTRANARGSREDAQSEIAPDQICGELPRGFDRTTYATRPWKITAYRHNGDRIDLGGRSLQIIATPGHTPDAISLLDGDHGLLFTGDTYYPGTIWLYRPETDLVAYGASIRRLAALAPRIKMVLGAHNIPVAPPSVLPHLVTAFEAVRSGKIRAIPESPGKVTYKVGDISFLMHAPESKP
;
A
#
# COMPACT_ATOMS: atom_id res chain seq x y z
N MET A 1 -5.73 -38.55 -96.62
CA MET A 1 -4.48 -38.55 -95.86
C MET A 1 -4.44 -37.20 -95.19
N THR A 2 -4.77 -37.18 -93.90
CA THR A 2 -5.25 -36.02 -93.10
C THR A 2 -4.14 -35.52 -92.19
N SER A 3 -3.74 -34.25 -92.35
CA SER A 3 -2.74 -33.57 -91.52
C SER A 3 -3.40 -33.00 -90.30
N ILE A 4 -2.92 -33.38 -89.15
CA ILE A 4 -3.38 -32.80 -87.86
C ILE A 4 -2.41 -31.68 -87.47
N LYS A 5 -2.93 -30.44 -87.37
CA LYS A 5 -2.21 -29.27 -86.79
C LYS A 5 -2.40 -29.23 -85.28
N GLU A 6 -1.34 -29.38 -84.48
CA GLU A 6 -1.31 -29.17 -83.10
C GLU A 6 -1.18 -27.63 -82.76
N SER A 7 -2.09 -27.13 -81.97
CA SER A 7 -2.11 -25.75 -81.50
C SER A 7 -1.55 -25.67 -80.09
N PHE A 8 -0.35 -25.11 -79.96
CA PHE A 8 0.25 -24.82 -78.64
C PHE A 8 -0.39 -23.57 -77.99
N LYS A 9 -1.18 -23.76 -76.95
CA LYS A 9 -1.63 -22.67 -76.09
C LYS A 9 -0.51 -22.33 -75.12
N LYS A 10 0.01 -21.12 -75.22
CA LYS A 10 0.93 -20.53 -74.24
C LYS A 10 0.12 -20.15 -72.94
N ALA A 11 0.40 -20.85 -71.85
CA ALA A 11 -0.11 -20.48 -70.54
C ALA A 11 0.77 -19.38 -69.98
N HIS A 12 0.17 -18.19 -69.69
CA HIS A 12 0.81 -17.13 -68.94
C HIS A 12 0.60 -17.39 -67.45
N VAL A 13 1.68 -17.69 -66.74
CA VAL A 13 1.68 -17.77 -65.27
C VAL A 13 1.86 -16.35 -64.75
N ALA A 14 0.79 -15.78 -64.19
CA ALA A 14 0.87 -14.54 -63.47
C ALA A 14 1.43 -14.78 -62.08
N LEU A 15 2.62 -14.27 -61.83
CA LEU A 15 3.27 -14.29 -60.50
C LEU A 15 2.61 -13.21 -59.61
N VAL A 16 1.74 -13.64 -58.70
CA VAL A 16 1.19 -12.75 -57.66
C VAL A 16 2.22 -12.59 -56.55
N VAL A 17 2.93 -11.46 -56.54
CA VAL A 17 3.81 -11.10 -55.45
C VAL A 17 2.93 -10.52 -54.32
N CYS A 18 2.64 -11.34 -53.31
CA CYS A 18 2.06 -10.85 -52.06
C CYS A 18 3.12 -10.04 -51.30
N ALA A 19 3.07 -8.72 -51.39
CA ALA A 19 3.81 -7.86 -50.50
C ALA A 19 3.19 -7.93 -49.09
N ALA A 20 3.85 -8.67 -48.19
CA ALA A 20 3.51 -8.65 -46.77
C ALA A 20 3.82 -7.23 -46.21
N VAL A 21 2.80 -6.43 -46.08
CA VAL A 21 2.89 -5.17 -45.35
C VAL A 21 2.98 -5.52 -43.86
N SER A 22 4.19 -5.58 -43.34
CA SER A 22 4.43 -5.60 -41.89
C SER A 22 3.98 -4.25 -41.31
N ALA A 23 2.76 -4.20 -40.82
CA ALA A 23 2.33 -3.08 -40.01
C ALA A 23 3.25 -3.03 -38.76
N PRO A 24 3.89 -1.87 -38.46
CA PRO A 24 4.59 -1.75 -37.20
C PRO A 24 3.55 -1.91 -36.09
N PHE A 25 3.77 -2.88 -35.18
CA PHE A 25 3.09 -2.90 -33.90
C PHE A 25 3.50 -1.61 -33.18
N LEU A 26 2.72 -0.56 -33.32
CA LEU A 26 2.73 0.56 -32.41
C LEU A 26 2.29 -0.02 -31.04
N PHE A 27 3.27 -0.33 -30.20
CA PHE A 27 3.01 -0.45 -28.78
C PHE A 27 2.35 0.87 -28.38
N ALA A 28 1.07 0.83 -28.07
CA ALA A 28 0.40 1.94 -27.45
C ALA A 28 1.24 2.26 -26.19
N GLN A 29 1.91 3.40 -26.19
CA GLN A 29 2.52 3.94 -24.99
C GLN A 29 1.37 4.08 -24.01
N GLY A 30 1.31 3.21 -22.98
CA GLY A 30 0.27 3.25 -21.97
C GLY A 30 0.18 4.67 -21.44
N GLN A 31 -1.02 5.23 -21.40
CA GLN A 31 -1.20 6.55 -20.80
C GLN A 31 -0.71 6.46 -19.36
N VAL A 32 0.19 7.39 -18.99
CA VAL A 32 0.64 7.52 -17.60
C VAL A 32 -0.59 7.72 -16.71
N PRO A 33 -0.81 6.89 -15.68
CA PRO A 33 -1.96 7.02 -14.79
C PRO A 33 -2.06 8.42 -14.17
N ASP A 34 -3.27 8.89 -13.92
CA ASP A 34 -3.47 10.25 -13.40
C ASP A 34 -2.83 10.45 -12.01
N TRP A 35 -2.88 9.42 -11.16
CA TRP A 35 -2.23 9.45 -9.86
C TRP A 35 -0.71 9.62 -9.97
N CYS A 36 -0.08 8.97 -10.93
CA CYS A 36 1.35 9.06 -11.20
C CYS A 36 1.77 10.50 -11.59
N ARG A 37 0.89 11.26 -12.26
CA ARG A 37 1.16 12.67 -12.60
C ARG A 37 1.16 13.61 -11.39
N ALA A 38 0.55 13.20 -10.29
CA ALA A 38 0.56 13.96 -9.04
C ALA A 38 1.89 13.84 -8.27
N LEU A 39 2.77 12.93 -8.68
CA LEU A 39 4.06 12.69 -8.04
C LEU A 39 5.18 13.60 -8.61
N PRO A 40 6.20 13.93 -7.82
CA PRO A 40 6.27 13.73 -6.37
C PRO A 40 5.31 14.68 -5.62
N ARG A 41 4.68 14.19 -4.56
CA ARG A 41 3.79 15.00 -3.73
C ARG A 41 4.57 16.17 -3.10
N PRO A 42 4.01 17.39 -3.07
CA PRO A 42 4.74 18.59 -2.64
C PRO A 42 5.19 18.54 -1.18
N GLU A 43 4.52 17.78 -0.32
CA GLU A 43 4.80 17.63 1.11
C GLU A 43 6.18 17.02 1.36
N TYR A 44 6.62 16.14 0.48
CA TYR A 44 7.94 15.49 0.58
C TYR A 44 9.12 16.47 0.45
N LYS A 45 8.92 17.64 -0.18
CA LYS A 45 9.99 18.66 -0.32
C LYS A 45 10.50 19.20 1.00
N SER A 46 9.70 19.12 2.06
CA SER A 46 10.08 19.58 3.40
C SER A 46 10.75 18.50 4.25
N LEU A 47 10.79 17.26 3.78
CA LEU A 47 11.34 16.13 4.51
C LEU A 47 12.82 15.90 4.18
N HIS A 48 13.58 15.40 5.16
CA HIS A 48 14.98 15.05 4.98
C HIS A 48 15.09 13.70 4.26
N ARG A 49 15.44 13.75 2.96
CA ARG A 49 15.63 12.54 2.15
C ARG A 49 16.96 11.88 2.49
N VAL A 50 16.91 10.58 2.74
CA VAL A 50 18.10 9.75 3.00
C VAL A 50 18.45 8.97 1.73
N PRO A 51 19.67 9.12 1.17
CA PRO A 51 20.06 8.37 -0.01
C PRO A 51 20.24 6.88 0.31
N ILE A 52 19.75 6.03 -0.59
CA ILE A 52 19.89 4.57 -0.55
C ILE A 52 20.24 4.05 -1.96
N SER A 53 20.70 2.79 -2.04
CA SER A 53 21.08 2.16 -3.31
C SER A 53 19.91 1.67 -4.16
N ASP A 54 18.77 1.35 -3.53
CA ASP A 54 17.56 0.86 -4.20
C ASP A 54 16.80 2.03 -4.84
N SER A 55 16.34 1.85 -6.08
CA SER A 55 15.62 2.90 -6.84
C SER A 55 14.09 2.78 -6.73
N TRP A 56 13.57 1.70 -6.16
CA TRP A 56 12.14 1.49 -5.96
C TRP A 56 11.61 2.29 -4.77
N PHE A 57 12.42 2.44 -3.72
CA PHE A 57 12.04 3.16 -2.52
C PHE A 57 12.60 4.58 -2.47
N GLU A 58 11.88 5.46 -1.82
CA GLU A 58 12.39 6.74 -1.33
C GLU A 58 12.34 6.77 0.21
N ILE A 59 13.44 7.18 0.84
CA ILE A 59 13.56 7.18 2.30
C ILE A 59 13.60 8.60 2.83
N PHE A 60 12.80 8.85 3.89
CA PHE A 60 12.76 10.14 4.55
C PHE A 60 12.89 9.97 6.07
N GLU A 61 13.84 10.67 6.69
CA GLU A 61 13.88 10.76 8.14
C GLU A 61 12.81 11.75 8.60
N VAL A 62 11.74 11.24 9.21
CA VAL A 62 10.58 12.01 9.65
C VAL A 62 10.63 12.43 11.12
N ALA A 63 11.45 11.74 11.92
CA ALA A 63 11.78 12.08 13.30
C ALA A 63 13.13 11.43 13.65
N PRO A 64 13.81 11.82 14.75
CA PRO A 64 15.09 11.22 15.13
C PRO A 64 15.05 9.70 15.18
N ALA A 65 15.86 9.05 14.32
CA ALA A 65 15.92 7.60 14.16
C ALA A 65 14.58 6.93 13.77
N VAL A 66 13.75 7.64 13.00
CA VAL A 66 12.50 7.15 12.40
C VAL A 66 12.52 7.48 10.91
N PHE A 67 12.52 6.43 10.11
CA PHE A 67 12.61 6.51 8.66
C PHE A 67 11.32 6.04 8.02
N ALA A 68 10.66 6.89 7.23
CA ALA A 68 9.59 6.51 6.34
C ALA A 68 10.19 5.87 5.07
N ILE A 69 9.77 4.66 4.76
CA ILE A 69 10.17 3.88 3.58
C ILE A 69 8.99 3.92 2.62
N TYR A 70 9.07 4.76 1.62
CA TYR A 70 7.99 5.10 0.69
C TYR A 70 8.16 4.41 -0.65
N GLU A 71 7.07 3.87 -1.20
CA GLU A 71 7.01 3.22 -2.51
C GLU A 71 6.26 4.11 -3.54
N PRO A 72 6.93 5.12 -4.17
CA PRO A 72 6.26 6.08 -5.07
C PRO A 72 5.86 5.49 -6.41
N HIS A 73 6.26 4.27 -6.72
CA HIS A 73 6.07 3.66 -8.05
C HIS A 73 4.83 2.77 -8.15
N GLN A 74 4.06 2.63 -7.07
CA GLN A 74 2.84 1.84 -7.02
C GLN A 74 1.68 2.68 -6.47
N ALA A 75 0.45 2.45 -6.96
CA ALA A 75 -0.72 3.33 -6.73
C ALA A 75 -1.16 3.46 -5.28
N GLU A 76 -0.87 2.47 -4.42
CA GLU A 76 -1.14 2.55 -2.98
C GLU A 76 -0.20 3.55 -2.29
N GLU A 77 0.94 3.87 -2.92
CA GLU A 77 1.95 4.76 -2.33
C GLU A 77 2.26 4.39 -0.87
N THR A 78 2.48 3.09 -0.62
CA THR A 78 2.63 2.52 0.72
C THR A 78 3.87 3.06 1.43
N ILE A 79 3.74 3.29 2.73
CA ILE A 79 4.81 3.81 3.59
C ILE A 79 4.99 2.88 4.79
N GLY A 80 6.08 2.14 4.82
CA GLY A 80 6.57 1.46 6.01
C GLY A 80 7.44 2.38 6.88
N TYR A 81 7.62 2.05 8.15
CA TYR A 81 8.45 2.85 9.05
C TYR A 81 9.50 2.00 9.76
N LEU A 82 10.78 2.36 9.57
CA LEU A 82 11.86 1.80 10.38
C LEU A 82 12.09 2.69 11.61
N ILE A 83 11.82 2.14 12.79
CA ILE A 83 11.92 2.84 14.09
C ILE A 83 13.10 2.25 14.84
N VAL A 84 14.18 3.02 14.99
CA VAL A 84 15.46 2.53 15.53
C VAL A 84 15.62 2.93 16.98
N GLY A 85 15.92 1.95 17.83
CA GLY A 85 16.34 2.15 19.21
C GLY A 85 17.83 1.87 19.40
N ALA A 86 18.27 1.68 20.67
CA ALA A 86 19.69 1.40 20.96
C ALA A 86 20.05 -0.10 20.87
N LYS A 87 19.07 -1.02 20.95
CA LYS A 87 19.31 -2.47 20.96
C LYS A 87 18.72 -3.20 19.76
N ARG A 88 17.63 -2.69 19.20
CA ARG A 88 16.92 -3.24 18.04
C ARG A 88 16.10 -2.19 17.34
N ALA A 89 15.59 -2.53 16.17
CA ALA A 89 14.62 -1.71 15.44
C ALA A 89 13.30 -2.45 15.26
N VAL A 90 12.21 -1.71 15.07
CA VAL A 90 10.96 -2.21 14.52
C VAL A 90 10.82 -1.70 13.09
N LEU A 91 10.51 -2.60 12.18
CA LEU A 91 9.98 -2.26 10.87
C LEU A 91 8.45 -2.41 10.94
N PHE A 92 7.75 -1.30 10.90
CA PHE A 92 6.30 -1.23 10.91
C PHE A 92 5.82 -1.12 9.47
N ASP A 93 5.25 -2.20 8.96
CA ASP A 93 4.92 -2.51 7.56
C ASP A 93 6.15 -2.75 6.66
N THR A 94 5.97 -3.65 5.69
CA THR A 94 7.03 -4.10 4.79
C THR A 94 6.70 -3.84 3.31
N GLY A 95 5.66 -3.05 3.05
CA GLY A 95 5.26 -2.63 1.71
C GLY A 95 4.78 -3.77 0.82
N MET A 96 4.79 -3.51 -0.46
CA MET A 96 4.32 -4.41 -1.52
C MET A 96 5.19 -5.66 -1.71
N GLY A 97 6.45 -5.64 -1.26
CA GLY A 97 7.39 -6.74 -1.53
C GLY A 97 7.85 -6.81 -3.00
N ILE A 98 7.75 -5.73 -3.73
CA ILE A 98 8.20 -5.59 -5.12
C ILE A 98 9.73 -5.50 -5.19
N SER A 99 10.37 -4.82 -4.23
CA SER A 99 11.83 -4.76 -4.11
C SER A 99 12.33 -5.29 -2.76
N ASP A 100 13.64 -5.29 -2.54
CA ASP A 100 14.29 -5.87 -1.36
C ASP A 100 14.35 -4.85 -0.21
N ILE A 101 13.26 -4.77 0.57
CA ILE A 101 13.19 -3.89 1.75
C ILE A 101 14.18 -4.30 2.85
N ARG A 102 14.60 -5.57 2.92
CA ARG A 102 15.63 -6.02 3.88
C ARG A 102 16.98 -5.39 3.55
N GLN A 103 17.35 -5.32 2.26
CA GLN A 103 18.56 -4.63 1.84
C GLN A 103 18.49 -3.14 2.21
N VAL A 104 17.39 -2.47 1.91
CA VAL A 104 17.16 -1.06 2.26
C VAL A 104 17.30 -0.82 3.76
N THR A 105 16.65 -1.62 4.59
CA THR A 105 16.75 -1.47 6.05
C THR A 105 18.15 -1.74 6.58
N ALA A 106 18.93 -2.60 5.91
CA ALA A 106 20.33 -2.88 6.26
C ALA A 106 21.27 -1.71 5.92
N GLU A 107 20.92 -0.81 5.02
CA GLU A 107 21.63 0.45 4.79
C GLU A 107 21.39 1.47 5.93
N LEU A 108 20.21 1.42 6.57
CA LEU A 108 19.79 2.35 7.61
C LEU A 108 20.21 1.91 9.02
N THR A 109 20.30 0.60 9.30
CA THR A 109 20.70 0.09 10.61
C THR A 109 21.38 -1.28 10.54
N ARG A 110 22.27 -1.57 11.50
CA ARG A 110 22.88 -2.90 11.72
C ARG A 110 22.23 -3.65 12.88
N LEU A 111 21.26 -3.06 13.55
CA LEU A 111 20.59 -3.67 14.68
C LEU A 111 19.62 -4.78 14.23
N PRO A 112 19.32 -5.76 15.09
CA PRO A 112 18.27 -6.73 14.83
C PRO A 112 16.93 -6.03 14.57
N ILE A 113 16.22 -6.46 13.52
CA ILE A 113 14.91 -5.91 13.14
C ILE A 113 13.82 -6.88 13.56
N VAL A 114 12.78 -6.36 14.18
CA VAL A 114 11.50 -7.02 14.39
C VAL A 114 10.49 -6.40 13.45
N VAL A 115 9.85 -7.20 12.62
CA VAL A 115 8.71 -6.75 11.80
C VAL A 115 7.44 -6.79 12.64
N LEU A 116 6.61 -5.76 12.51
CA LEU A 116 5.25 -5.72 13.01
C LEU A 116 4.41 -4.98 11.98
N ASN A 117 3.28 -5.54 11.57
CA ASN A 117 2.43 -4.89 10.57
C ASN A 117 1.28 -4.14 11.24
N SER A 118 0.91 -3.00 10.64
CA SER A 118 -0.27 -2.24 11.05
C SER A 118 -1.54 -3.09 10.89
N HIS A 119 -1.57 -3.88 9.85
CA HIS A 119 -2.55 -4.91 9.53
C HIS A 119 -1.99 -5.84 8.44
N THR A 120 -2.77 -6.83 7.99
CA THR A 120 -2.20 -7.85 7.09
C THR A 120 -2.79 -7.86 5.68
N HIS A 121 -3.18 -6.70 5.12
CA HIS A 121 -3.36 -6.56 3.68
C HIS A 121 -2.02 -6.74 2.95
N ASN A 122 -2.09 -7.13 1.68
CA ASN A 122 -0.93 -7.52 0.86
C ASN A 122 0.12 -6.42 0.71
N ASP A 123 -0.29 -5.17 0.65
CA ASP A 123 0.56 -4.00 0.51
C ASP A 123 1.31 -3.61 1.81
N HIS A 124 0.97 -4.22 2.94
CA HIS A 124 1.68 -4.05 4.22
C HIS A 124 2.57 -5.23 4.61
N VAL A 125 2.33 -6.41 4.03
CA VAL A 125 3.04 -7.65 4.39
C VAL A 125 3.89 -8.24 3.25
N GLY A 126 3.93 -7.60 2.09
CA GLY A 126 4.58 -8.13 0.90
C GLY A 126 6.05 -8.47 1.08
N GLY A 127 6.77 -7.71 1.89
CA GLY A 127 8.18 -7.94 2.24
C GLY A 127 8.41 -8.80 3.48
N ASN A 128 7.39 -9.26 4.20
CA ASN A 128 7.53 -10.01 5.45
C ASN A 128 8.43 -11.25 5.33
N TRP A 129 8.32 -11.99 4.23
CA TRP A 129 9.10 -13.20 3.96
C TRP A 129 10.62 -12.99 3.97
N GLN A 130 11.08 -11.75 3.89
CA GLN A 130 12.50 -11.38 3.91
C GLN A 130 13.07 -11.33 5.33
N PHE A 131 12.23 -11.44 6.38
CA PHE A 131 12.63 -11.26 7.78
C PHE A 131 12.38 -12.52 8.63
N ASP A 132 13.27 -12.73 9.60
CA ASP A 132 13.25 -13.91 10.47
C ASP A 132 12.41 -13.71 11.75
N THR A 133 12.15 -12.46 12.16
CA THR A 133 11.42 -12.13 13.38
C THR A 133 10.22 -11.26 13.06
N ILE A 134 9.04 -11.85 13.13
CA ILE A 134 7.78 -11.19 12.79
C ILE A 134 6.79 -11.35 13.93
N TYR A 135 6.35 -10.23 14.49
CA TYR A 135 5.27 -10.15 15.47
C TYR A 135 3.96 -9.85 14.77
N ALA A 136 2.86 -10.40 15.25
CA ALA A 136 1.55 -10.22 14.64
C ALA A 136 0.44 -10.26 15.69
N MET A 137 -0.74 -9.73 15.35
CA MET A 137 -1.93 -9.88 16.17
C MET A 137 -2.48 -11.31 16.07
N ASP A 138 -3.02 -11.83 17.18
CA ASP A 138 -3.60 -13.17 17.23
C ASP A 138 -5.05 -13.16 16.73
N THR A 139 -5.22 -13.10 15.41
CA THR A 139 -6.54 -13.15 14.76
C THR A 139 -6.57 -14.21 13.65
N ASP A 140 -7.77 -14.69 13.30
CA ASP A 140 -7.94 -15.59 12.15
C ASP A 140 -7.56 -14.91 10.84
N PHE A 141 -7.84 -13.61 10.72
CA PHE A 141 -7.49 -12.80 9.56
C PHE A 141 -5.97 -12.76 9.35
N THR A 142 -5.19 -12.46 10.40
CA THR A 142 -3.73 -12.51 10.36
C THR A 142 -3.20 -13.89 9.95
N ARG A 143 -3.75 -14.97 10.54
CA ARG A 143 -3.33 -16.33 10.22
C ARG A 143 -3.64 -16.74 8.79
N ALA A 144 -4.76 -16.25 8.25
CA ALA A 144 -5.12 -16.48 6.85
C ALA A 144 -4.14 -15.78 5.90
N ASN A 145 -3.87 -14.49 6.13
CA ASN A 145 -3.01 -13.67 5.27
C ASN A 145 -1.53 -14.06 5.36
N ALA A 146 -1.08 -14.63 6.50
CA ALA A 146 0.28 -15.17 6.63
C ALA A 146 0.59 -16.34 5.65
N ARG A 147 -0.44 -16.92 5.02
CA ARG A 147 -0.28 -17.96 3.98
C ARG A 147 0.11 -17.37 2.62
N GLY A 148 0.04 -16.05 2.49
CA GLY A 148 0.24 -15.34 1.24
C GLY A 148 -0.96 -15.40 0.31
N SER A 149 -0.97 -14.55 -0.71
CA SER A 149 -1.99 -14.48 -1.75
C SER A 149 -1.33 -14.13 -3.08
N ARG A 150 -1.76 -14.80 -4.15
CA ARG A 150 -1.37 -14.43 -5.50
C ARG A 150 -2.39 -13.49 -6.15
N GLU A 151 -3.66 -13.74 -5.90
CA GLU A 151 -4.76 -13.01 -6.56
C GLU A 151 -4.73 -11.52 -6.21
N ASP A 152 -4.70 -11.20 -4.91
CA ASP A 152 -4.63 -9.81 -4.48
C ASP A 152 -3.36 -9.13 -4.99
N ALA A 153 -2.19 -9.77 -4.83
CA ALA A 153 -0.93 -9.22 -5.28
C ALA A 153 -0.90 -8.93 -6.79
N GLN A 154 -1.49 -9.78 -7.63
CA GLN A 154 -1.51 -9.59 -9.08
C GLN A 154 -2.34 -8.38 -9.50
N SER A 155 -3.39 -8.02 -8.77
CA SER A 155 -4.17 -6.81 -9.05
C SER A 155 -3.35 -5.55 -8.85
N GLU A 156 -2.46 -5.55 -7.87
CA GLU A 156 -1.63 -4.39 -7.50
C GLU A 156 -0.51 -4.06 -8.49
N ILE A 157 -0.17 -4.98 -9.39
CA ILE A 157 0.83 -4.75 -10.44
C ILE A 157 0.23 -4.61 -11.83
N ALA A 158 -1.08 -4.39 -11.95
CA ALA A 158 -1.72 -4.04 -13.21
C ALA A 158 -1.06 -2.78 -13.81
N PRO A 159 -1.10 -2.59 -15.15
CA PRO A 159 -0.41 -1.47 -15.80
C PRO A 159 -0.79 -0.07 -15.28
N ASP A 160 -2.04 0.10 -14.85
CA ASP A 160 -2.57 1.33 -14.26
C ASP A 160 -2.21 1.52 -12.78
N GLN A 161 -1.64 0.50 -12.15
CA GLN A 161 -1.18 0.52 -10.76
C GLN A 161 0.32 0.82 -10.62
N ILE A 162 1.07 0.92 -11.70
CA ILE A 162 2.51 1.13 -11.68
C ILE A 162 2.89 2.43 -12.39
N CYS A 163 3.70 3.25 -11.71
CA CYS A 163 4.30 4.47 -12.23
C CYS A 163 5.77 4.23 -12.59
N GLY A 164 6.08 4.28 -13.87
CA GLY A 164 7.44 4.03 -14.35
C GLY A 164 7.75 2.54 -14.56
N GLU A 165 8.99 2.16 -14.25
CA GLU A 165 9.47 0.80 -14.47
C GLU A 165 9.57 0.01 -13.16
N LEU A 166 9.19 -1.26 -13.22
CA LEU A 166 9.43 -2.20 -12.12
C LEU A 166 10.93 -2.48 -11.95
N PRO A 167 11.37 -2.89 -10.75
CA PRO A 167 12.78 -3.19 -10.49
C PRO A 167 13.35 -4.21 -11.49
N ARG A 168 14.64 -4.06 -11.81
CA ARG A 168 15.31 -4.97 -12.75
C ARG A 168 15.25 -6.41 -12.26
N GLY A 169 14.74 -7.31 -13.10
CA GLY A 169 14.59 -8.74 -12.76
C GLY A 169 13.29 -9.08 -12.04
N PHE A 170 12.41 -8.10 -11.81
CA PHE A 170 11.07 -8.38 -11.30
C PHE A 170 10.25 -9.15 -12.34
N ASP A 171 9.66 -10.26 -11.91
CA ASP A 171 8.81 -11.10 -12.76
C ASP A 171 7.34 -10.95 -12.36
N ARG A 172 6.59 -10.19 -13.17
CA ARG A 172 5.14 -9.99 -12.99
C ARG A 172 4.37 -11.30 -12.94
N THR A 173 4.83 -12.32 -13.66
CA THR A 173 4.08 -13.58 -13.81
C THR A 173 4.14 -14.45 -12.54
N THR A 174 5.16 -14.27 -11.73
CA THR A 174 5.37 -15.02 -10.49
C THR A 174 5.13 -14.20 -9.23
N TYR A 175 4.88 -12.89 -9.37
CA TYR A 175 4.64 -12.03 -8.22
C TYR A 175 3.43 -12.47 -7.40
N ALA A 176 3.62 -12.51 -6.09
CA ALA A 176 2.63 -12.90 -5.10
C ALA A 176 3.07 -12.38 -3.72
N THR A 177 2.15 -12.10 -2.85
CA THR A 177 2.44 -12.02 -1.41
C THR A 177 2.87 -13.41 -0.98
N ARG A 178 4.15 -13.55 -0.60
CA ARG A 178 4.72 -14.86 -0.22
C ARG A 178 4.31 -15.24 1.18
N PRO A 179 4.16 -16.54 1.49
CA PRO A 179 3.95 -17.00 2.86
C PRO A 179 5.07 -16.53 3.79
N TRP A 180 4.70 -16.17 5.01
CA TRP A 180 5.64 -15.74 6.05
C TRP A 180 5.30 -16.36 7.40
N LYS A 181 6.27 -16.40 8.34
CA LYS A 181 6.13 -17.09 9.61
C LYS A 181 5.97 -16.10 10.76
N ILE A 182 4.85 -16.18 11.45
CA ILE A 182 4.65 -15.47 12.72
C ILE A 182 5.57 -16.09 13.79
N THR A 183 6.41 -15.28 14.42
CA THR A 183 7.34 -15.75 15.47
C THR A 183 6.81 -15.49 16.88
N ALA A 184 5.94 -14.50 17.04
CA ALA A 184 5.25 -14.27 18.31
C ALA A 184 3.97 -13.48 18.09
N TYR A 185 2.94 -13.81 18.83
CA TYR A 185 1.72 -13.02 18.89
C TYR A 185 1.84 -11.85 19.87
N ARG A 186 1.13 -10.78 19.57
CA ARG A 186 1.04 -9.56 20.37
C ARG A 186 -0.42 -9.20 20.61
N HIS A 187 -0.64 -8.42 21.67
CA HIS A 187 -1.97 -8.02 22.10
C HIS A 187 -2.03 -6.51 22.32
N ASN A 188 -3.26 -5.99 22.41
CA ASN A 188 -3.48 -4.60 22.76
C ASN A 188 -2.84 -4.24 24.10
N GLY A 189 -2.05 -3.16 24.12
CA GLY A 189 -1.34 -2.70 25.31
C GLY A 189 0.08 -3.25 25.46
N ASP A 190 0.47 -4.29 24.70
CA ASP A 190 1.83 -4.81 24.71
C ASP A 190 2.83 -3.72 24.33
N ARG A 191 4.05 -3.84 24.88
CA ARG A 191 5.15 -2.93 24.59
C ARG A 191 6.32 -3.65 23.96
N ILE A 192 6.96 -2.99 23.01
CA ILE A 192 8.20 -3.46 22.39
C ILE A 192 9.32 -2.52 22.82
N ASP A 193 10.23 -3.01 23.65
CA ASP A 193 11.43 -2.28 24.09
C ASP A 193 12.51 -2.35 22.99
N LEU A 194 12.93 -1.18 22.50
CA LEU A 194 13.99 -1.06 21.50
C LEU A 194 15.35 -0.67 22.12
N GLY A 195 15.41 -0.55 23.45
CA GLY A 195 16.55 0.02 24.18
C GLY A 195 16.51 1.55 24.16
N GLY A 196 16.01 2.14 25.24
CA GLY A 196 15.83 3.59 25.34
C GLY A 196 14.64 4.17 24.59
N ARG A 197 13.89 3.36 23.89
CA ARG A 197 12.62 3.69 23.20
C ARG A 197 11.66 2.54 23.38
N SER A 198 10.41 2.80 23.70
CA SER A 198 9.38 1.78 23.90
C SER A 198 8.13 2.09 23.09
N LEU A 199 7.72 1.16 22.24
CA LEU A 199 6.54 1.28 21.39
C LEU A 199 5.38 0.51 22.02
N GLN A 200 4.22 1.16 22.18
CA GLN A 200 3.00 0.52 22.68
C GLN A 200 2.07 0.17 21.52
N ILE A 201 1.58 -1.07 21.50
CA ILE A 201 0.58 -1.55 20.55
C ILE A 201 -0.81 -1.10 21.02
N ILE A 202 -1.55 -0.47 20.13
CA ILE A 202 -2.94 -0.07 20.33
C ILE A 202 -3.77 -0.79 19.27
N ALA A 203 -4.63 -1.74 19.67
CA ALA A 203 -5.54 -2.36 18.73
C ALA A 203 -6.55 -1.33 18.19
N THR A 204 -6.62 -1.22 16.87
CA THR A 204 -7.51 -0.30 16.15
C THR A 204 -8.32 -1.04 15.08
N PRO A 205 -9.07 -2.11 15.46
CA PRO A 205 -9.86 -2.85 14.49
C PRO A 205 -10.89 -1.96 13.82
N GLY A 206 -11.23 -2.31 12.59
CA GLY A 206 -12.27 -1.62 11.84
C GLY A 206 -11.98 -1.56 10.34
N HIS A 207 -10.82 -1.07 9.91
CA HIS A 207 -10.34 -1.26 8.54
C HIS A 207 -10.15 -2.76 8.26
N THR A 208 -9.43 -3.43 9.16
CA THR A 208 -9.35 -4.89 9.27
C THR A 208 -9.52 -5.34 10.73
N PRO A 209 -9.81 -6.64 11.00
CA PRO A 209 -9.93 -7.17 12.35
C PRO A 209 -8.63 -7.13 13.16
N ASP A 210 -7.48 -7.18 12.49
CA ASP A 210 -6.14 -7.22 13.09
C ASP A 210 -5.44 -5.86 13.13
N ALA A 211 -6.11 -4.79 12.69
CA ALA A 211 -5.51 -3.47 12.60
C ALA A 211 -5.01 -2.96 13.96
N ILE A 212 -3.81 -2.39 13.94
CA ILE A 212 -3.16 -1.74 15.08
C ILE A 212 -2.59 -0.38 14.72
N SER A 213 -2.41 0.44 15.74
CA SER A 213 -1.55 1.63 15.73
C SER A 213 -0.39 1.42 16.69
N LEU A 214 0.76 2.06 16.45
CA LEU A 214 1.88 2.09 17.37
C LEU A 214 2.03 3.47 18.00
N LEU A 215 2.20 3.51 19.33
CA LEU A 215 2.46 4.72 20.07
C LEU A 215 3.89 4.74 20.61
N ASP A 216 4.69 5.67 20.15
CA ASP A 216 5.93 6.10 20.80
C ASP A 216 5.62 7.30 21.70
N GLY A 217 5.21 6.99 22.93
CA GLY A 217 4.70 8.01 23.87
C GLY A 217 5.75 9.00 24.32
N ASP A 218 7.01 8.58 24.41
CA ASP A 218 8.11 9.44 24.88
C ASP A 218 8.49 10.49 23.83
N HIS A 219 8.31 10.18 22.56
CA HIS A 219 8.59 11.10 21.45
C HIS A 219 7.32 11.79 20.90
N GLY A 220 6.13 11.33 21.29
CA GLY A 220 4.84 11.85 20.83
C GLY A 220 4.53 11.46 19.40
N LEU A 221 4.92 10.26 18.96
CA LEU A 221 4.66 9.75 17.61
C LEU A 221 3.56 8.69 17.65
N LEU A 222 2.61 8.78 16.72
CA LEU A 222 1.54 7.82 16.56
C LEU A 222 1.52 7.32 15.11
N PHE A 223 1.85 6.05 14.91
CA PHE A 223 1.78 5.37 13.64
C PHE A 223 0.40 4.72 13.51
N THR A 224 -0.35 5.06 12.49
CA THR A 224 -1.77 4.75 12.41
C THR A 224 -2.12 3.65 11.41
N GLY A 225 -1.17 3.20 10.59
CA GLY A 225 -1.51 2.31 9.47
C GLY A 225 -2.66 2.90 8.66
N ASP A 226 -3.62 2.07 8.29
CA ASP A 226 -4.80 2.44 7.52
C ASP A 226 -5.99 2.91 8.36
N THR A 227 -5.83 2.97 9.67
CA THR A 227 -6.83 3.63 10.52
C THR A 227 -6.94 5.12 10.19
N TYR A 228 -5.81 5.77 9.83
CA TYR A 228 -5.76 7.10 9.26
C TYR A 228 -4.49 7.27 8.41
N TYR A 229 -4.66 7.81 7.24
CA TYR A 229 -3.60 8.37 6.39
C TYR A 229 -4.14 9.56 5.58
N PRO A 230 -3.28 10.50 5.14
CA PRO A 230 -3.70 11.57 4.23
C PRO A 230 -4.11 10.99 2.87
N GLY A 231 -5.41 11.06 2.56
CA GLY A 231 -5.97 10.47 1.34
C GLY A 231 -7.40 9.98 1.55
N THR A 232 -7.85 9.11 0.66
CA THR A 232 -9.16 8.47 0.78
C THR A 232 -9.03 7.17 1.56
N ILE A 233 -9.56 7.14 2.78
CA ILE A 233 -9.51 5.96 3.66
C ILE A 233 -10.47 4.91 3.15
N TRP A 234 -10.01 3.70 2.92
CA TRP A 234 -10.79 2.61 2.35
C TRP A 234 -11.51 1.81 3.45
N LEU A 235 -12.84 1.84 3.42
CA LEU A 235 -13.73 1.18 4.40
C LEU A 235 -14.83 0.40 3.68
N TYR A 236 -14.47 -0.36 2.65
CA TYR A 236 -15.41 -1.11 1.81
C TYR A 236 -15.08 -2.60 1.67
N ARG A 237 -13.98 -3.07 2.23
CA ARG A 237 -13.61 -4.49 2.15
C ARG A 237 -14.58 -5.34 2.99
N PRO A 238 -14.76 -6.64 2.67
CA PRO A 238 -15.69 -7.52 3.41
C PRO A 238 -15.36 -7.64 4.90
N GLU A 239 -14.08 -7.52 5.26
CA GLU A 239 -13.56 -7.59 6.63
C GLU A 239 -13.74 -6.28 7.41
N THR A 240 -14.19 -5.20 6.77
CA THR A 240 -14.34 -3.88 7.41
C THR A 240 -15.52 -3.86 8.39
N ASP A 241 -15.26 -3.42 9.61
CA ASP A 241 -16.27 -3.16 10.64
C ASP A 241 -16.32 -1.65 10.97
N LEU A 242 -17.34 -0.97 10.47
CA LEU A 242 -17.53 0.46 10.67
C LEU A 242 -17.84 0.85 12.13
N VAL A 243 -18.38 -0.07 12.96
CA VAL A 243 -18.63 0.19 14.39
C VAL A 243 -17.31 0.14 15.14
N ALA A 244 -16.51 -0.90 14.91
CA ALA A 244 -15.18 -1.04 15.47
C ALA A 244 -14.27 0.12 15.03
N TYR A 245 -14.31 0.49 13.73
CA TYR A 245 -13.57 1.63 13.21
C TYR A 245 -13.90 2.93 13.95
N GLY A 246 -15.19 3.24 14.12
CA GLY A 246 -15.62 4.43 14.86
C GLY A 246 -15.15 4.43 16.34
N ALA A 247 -15.11 3.26 16.99
CA ALA A 247 -14.56 3.13 18.34
C ALA A 247 -13.04 3.34 18.37
N SER A 248 -12.33 2.80 17.36
CA SER A 248 -10.88 2.90 17.22
C SER A 248 -10.43 4.34 17.00
N ILE A 249 -11.03 5.07 16.06
CA ILE A 249 -10.65 6.47 15.79
C ILE A 249 -10.95 7.40 16.99
N ARG A 250 -12.04 7.16 17.76
CA ARG A 250 -12.29 7.91 19.01
C ARG A 250 -11.21 7.65 20.05
N ARG A 251 -10.72 6.41 20.15
CA ARG A 251 -9.60 6.07 21.05
C ARG A 251 -8.32 6.79 20.64
N LEU A 252 -8.00 6.83 19.34
CA LEU A 252 -6.84 7.57 18.85
C LEU A 252 -6.99 9.08 19.04
N ALA A 253 -8.18 9.64 18.81
CA ALA A 253 -8.44 11.07 19.02
C ALA A 253 -8.21 11.51 20.46
N ALA A 254 -8.49 10.66 21.45
CA ALA A 254 -8.21 10.93 22.86
C ALA A 254 -6.69 11.05 23.17
N LEU A 255 -5.82 10.55 22.28
CA LEU A 255 -4.38 10.68 22.40
C LEU A 255 -3.85 12.00 21.84
N ALA A 256 -4.61 12.70 20.98
CA ALA A 256 -4.15 13.88 20.25
C ALA A 256 -3.43 14.94 21.11
N PRO A 257 -3.87 15.26 22.36
CA PRO A 257 -3.17 16.23 23.19
C PRO A 257 -1.74 15.84 23.61
N ARG A 258 -1.39 14.55 23.48
CA ARG A 258 -0.06 14.01 23.85
C ARG A 258 0.78 13.66 22.64
N ILE A 259 0.24 13.79 21.43
CA ILE A 259 0.90 13.46 20.17
C ILE A 259 1.46 14.73 19.54
N LYS A 260 2.64 14.63 18.96
CA LYS A 260 3.28 15.69 18.16
C LYS A 260 3.10 15.46 16.67
N MET A 261 2.98 14.18 16.26
CA MET A 261 2.98 13.77 14.86
C MET A 261 2.16 12.48 14.69
N VAL A 262 1.34 12.45 13.66
CA VAL A 262 0.63 11.26 13.18
C VAL A 262 1.33 10.75 11.91
N LEU A 263 1.56 9.46 11.82
CA LEU A 263 2.33 8.79 10.78
C LEU A 263 1.45 7.72 10.14
N GLY A 264 0.89 8.04 8.96
CA GLY A 264 -0.01 7.16 8.19
C GLY A 264 0.74 6.27 7.22
N ALA A 265 0.09 5.23 6.69
CA ALA A 265 0.75 4.22 5.86
C ALA A 265 0.68 4.49 4.35
N HIS A 266 0.05 5.58 3.90
CA HIS A 266 -0.09 5.89 2.47
C HIS A 266 0.08 7.38 2.16
N ASN A 267 0.49 7.67 0.93
CA ASN A 267 0.55 8.99 0.29
C ASN A 267 1.54 9.97 0.92
N ILE A 268 1.32 10.38 2.17
CA ILE A 268 2.12 11.39 2.88
C ILE A 268 2.45 10.87 4.27
N PRO A 269 3.74 10.82 4.66
CA PRO A 269 4.14 10.14 5.90
C PRO A 269 3.77 10.89 7.18
N VAL A 270 3.47 12.20 7.11
CA VAL A 270 3.34 13.05 8.30
C VAL A 270 2.05 13.86 8.25
N ALA A 271 1.31 13.84 9.35
CA ALA A 271 0.14 14.70 9.56
C ALA A 271 0.13 15.30 10.98
N PRO A 272 -0.52 16.48 11.18
CA PRO A 272 -0.63 17.08 12.51
C PRO A 272 -1.63 16.30 13.39
N PRO A 273 -1.47 16.30 14.72
CA PRO A 273 -2.38 15.58 15.63
C PRO A 273 -3.85 16.02 15.55
N SER A 274 -4.11 17.24 15.08
CA SER A 274 -5.47 17.75 14.87
C SER A 274 -6.30 16.93 13.88
N VAL A 275 -5.68 16.14 13.03
CA VAL A 275 -6.41 15.25 12.09
C VAL A 275 -7.25 14.21 12.83
N LEU A 276 -6.82 13.76 14.02
CA LEU A 276 -7.51 12.70 14.75
C LEU A 276 -8.92 13.10 15.22
N PRO A 277 -9.14 14.24 15.91
CA PRO A 277 -10.50 14.68 16.23
C PRO A 277 -11.30 15.07 14.97
N HIS A 278 -10.67 15.59 13.91
CA HIS A 278 -11.35 15.86 12.63
C HIS A 278 -11.84 14.57 11.97
N LEU A 279 -11.03 13.49 12.02
CA LEU A 279 -11.40 12.17 11.50
C LEU A 279 -12.68 11.63 12.19
N VAL A 280 -12.77 11.76 13.52
CA VAL A 280 -13.98 11.36 14.28
C VAL A 280 -15.18 12.17 13.82
N THR A 281 -15.05 13.50 13.75
CA THR A 281 -16.15 14.40 13.34
C THR A 281 -16.62 14.07 11.90
N ALA A 282 -15.67 13.86 10.98
CA ALA A 282 -15.96 13.51 9.59
C ALA A 282 -16.68 12.16 9.48
N PHE A 283 -16.19 11.13 10.16
CA PHE A 283 -16.79 9.81 10.15
C PHE A 283 -18.21 9.82 10.75
N GLU A 284 -18.43 10.52 11.85
CA GLU A 284 -19.77 10.65 12.46
C GLU A 284 -20.75 11.41 11.55
N ALA A 285 -20.28 12.43 10.84
CA ALA A 285 -21.08 13.15 9.86
C ALA A 285 -21.51 12.23 8.69
N VAL A 286 -20.61 11.37 8.20
CA VAL A 286 -20.94 10.36 7.18
C VAL A 286 -21.96 9.35 7.75
N ARG A 287 -21.69 8.80 8.93
CA ARG A 287 -22.56 7.78 9.57
C ARG A 287 -23.95 8.30 9.91
N SER A 288 -24.10 9.59 10.15
CA SER A 288 -25.40 10.24 10.41
C SER A 288 -26.18 10.57 9.13
N GLY A 289 -25.65 10.28 7.94
CA GLY A 289 -26.27 10.58 6.66
C GLY A 289 -26.27 12.05 6.25
N LYS A 290 -25.48 12.89 6.93
CA LYS A 290 -25.38 14.34 6.63
C LYS A 290 -24.54 14.64 5.38
N ILE A 291 -23.71 13.69 4.98
CA ILE A 291 -22.77 13.87 3.86
C ILE A 291 -23.31 13.13 2.64
N ARG A 292 -23.33 13.83 1.50
CA ARG A 292 -23.74 13.24 0.22
C ARG A 292 -22.69 12.26 -0.28
N ALA A 293 -23.13 11.06 -0.66
CA ALA A 293 -22.32 10.08 -1.37
C ALA A 293 -21.99 10.53 -2.79
N ILE A 294 -20.76 10.38 -3.20
CA ILE A 294 -20.26 10.61 -4.57
C ILE A 294 -20.01 9.24 -5.18
N PRO A 295 -20.70 8.84 -6.27
CA PRO A 295 -20.41 7.58 -6.94
C PRO A 295 -18.95 7.49 -7.41
N GLU A 296 -18.29 6.37 -7.13
CA GLU A 296 -16.90 6.12 -7.51
C GLU A 296 -16.79 4.99 -8.54
N SER A 297 -17.36 3.84 -8.20
CA SER A 297 -17.42 2.66 -9.05
C SER A 297 -18.65 1.82 -8.67
N PRO A 298 -19.01 0.77 -9.41
CA PRO A 298 -20.16 -0.07 -9.07
C PRO A 298 -20.12 -0.55 -7.62
N GLY A 299 -21.15 -0.21 -6.85
CA GLY A 299 -21.28 -0.57 -5.43
C GLY A 299 -20.42 0.22 -4.45
N LYS A 300 -19.60 1.19 -4.90
CA LYS A 300 -18.74 2.01 -4.06
C LYS A 300 -19.04 3.48 -4.21
N VAL A 301 -18.91 4.21 -3.11
CA VAL A 301 -19.09 5.67 -3.04
C VAL A 301 -18.01 6.30 -2.19
N THR A 302 -17.61 7.51 -2.57
CA THR A 302 -16.72 8.34 -1.77
C THR A 302 -17.54 9.37 -0.99
N TYR A 303 -17.22 9.52 0.30
CA TYR A 303 -17.70 10.61 1.16
C TYR A 303 -16.54 11.56 1.43
N LYS A 304 -16.73 12.85 1.14
CA LYS A 304 -15.70 13.88 1.38
C LYS A 304 -16.17 14.88 2.43
N VAL A 305 -15.33 15.09 3.46
CA VAL A 305 -15.59 16.02 4.57
C VAL A 305 -14.31 16.82 4.83
N GLY A 306 -14.22 18.03 4.25
CA GLY A 306 -12.97 18.81 4.25
C GLY A 306 -11.86 18.04 3.54
N ASP A 307 -10.74 17.85 4.23
CA ASP A 307 -9.56 17.12 3.71
C ASP A 307 -9.62 15.60 3.98
N ILE A 308 -10.69 15.11 4.63
CA ILE A 308 -10.87 13.69 4.93
C ILE A 308 -11.89 13.11 3.94
N SER A 309 -11.56 11.96 3.38
CA SER A 309 -12.48 11.21 2.53
C SER A 309 -12.47 9.72 2.88
N PHE A 310 -13.61 9.07 2.62
CA PHE A 310 -13.81 7.66 2.86
C PHE A 310 -14.39 6.99 1.62
N LEU A 311 -13.78 5.92 1.16
CA LEU A 311 -14.35 5.03 0.16
C LEU A 311 -15.11 3.91 0.89
N MET A 312 -16.40 3.80 0.65
CA MET A 312 -17.29 2.89 1.36
C MET A 312 -18.25 2.18 0.39
N HIS A 313 -18.95 1.15 0.85
CA HIS A 313 -20.07 0.61 0.09
C HIS A 313 -21.17 1.66 -0.11
N ALA A 314 -21.77 1.65 -1.30
CA ALA A 314 -22.97 2.43 -1.55
C ALA A 314 -24.07 2.03 -0.55
N PRO A 315 -24.84 3.00 -0.01
CA PRO A 315 -25.98 2.66 0.83
C PRO A 315 -26.95 1.77 0.04
N GLU A 316 -27.46 0.74 0.70
CA GLU A 316 -28.55 -0.04 0.09
C GLU A 316 -29.69 0.90 -0.28
N SER A 317 -30.16 0.82 -1.53
CA SER A 317 -31.36 1.53 -1.94
C SER A 317 -32.50 1.06 -1.05
N LYS A 318 -33.03 1.94 -0.21
CA LYS A 318 -34.26 1.59 0.54
C LYS A 318 -35.31 1.19 -0.47
N PRO A 319 -36.02 0.05 -0.26
CA PRO A 319 -37.06 -0.42 -1.15
C PRO A 319 -38.22 0.55 -1.24
#